data_0d472f5785244a0e75c574087ef4dead
#
_entry.id   0d472f5785244a0e75c574087ef4dead
#
_cell.length_a   1.000
_cell.length_b   1.000
_cell.length_c   1.000
_cell.angle_alpha   90.00
_cell.angle_beta   90.00
_cell.angle_gamma   90.00
#
_symmetry.space_group_name_H-M   'P 1'
#
loop_
_entity.id
_entity.type
_entity.pdbx_description
1 polymer ?
#
loop_
_entity_poly.entity_id
_entity_poly.type
_entity_poly.pdbx_seq_one_letter_code
_entity_poly.pdbx_strand_id
1 'polypeptide(L)'
;MRDAPPLKPPAVRPGDRLAVVAPASPFPRGAFEAGVGELRRLGFAPEFDAGVFDRRRYVAGEAAARARALMAAWLDPGIPAILAARGGYGSVELLPFLSVDAMRRLPKLFVGYSDLTALLGFLTTRC
;
A
#
# COMPACT_ATOMS: atom_id res chain seq x y z
N MET A 1 -24.01 -9.17 5.11
CA MET A 1 -23.18 -9.24 6.33
C MET A 1 -22.44 -10.57 6.29
N ARG A 2 -21.17 -10.61 6.56
CA ARG A 2 -20.40 -11.85 6.52
C ARG A 2 -20.29 -12.42 7.91
N ASP A 3 -20.75 -13.64 8.10
CA ASP A 3 -20.62 -14.38 9.36
C ASP A 3 -19.20 -14.98 9.55
N ALA A 4 -18.33 -14.84 8.55
CA ALA A 4 -16.97 -15.33 8.64
C ALA A 4 -16.05 -14.31 9.35
N PRO A 5 -15.17 -14.76 10.23
CA PRO A 5 -14.22 -13.86 10.88
C PRO A 5 -13.29 -13.20 9.86
N PRO A 6 -12.79 -11.98 10.15
CA PRO A 6 -11.87 -11.32 9.25
C PRO A 6 -10.58 -12.13 9.06
N LEU A 7 -10.07 -12.14 7.83
CA LEU A 7 -8.80 -12.78 7.52
C LEU A 7 -7.66 -12.00 8.16
N LYS A 8 -6.80 -12.67 8.90
CA LYS A 8 -5.62 -12.06 9.49
C LYS A 8 -4.40 -12.38 8.61
N PRO A 9 -3.65 -11.36 8.16
CA PRO A 9 -2.42 -11.60 7.44
C PRO A 9 -1.35 -12.21 8.35
N PRO A 10 -0.34 -12.90 7.78
CA PRO A 10 0.81 -13.35 8.55
C PRO A 10 1.55 -12.19 9.23
N ALA A 11 2.18 -12.45 10.36
CA ALA A 11 3.01 -11.46 11.03
C ALA A 11 4.26 -11.15 10.20
N VAL A 12 4.64 -9.87 10.18
CA VAL A 12 5.87 -9.40 9.53
C VAL A 12 7.06 -9.64 10.45
N ARG A 13 8.17 -10.07 9.88
CA ARG A 13 9.40 -10.42 10.62
C ARG A 13 10.60 -9.65 10.07
N PRO A 14 11.65 -9.45 10.87
CA PRO A 14 12.91 -8.91 10.36
C PRO A 14 13.41 -9.69 9.13
N GLY A 15 13.88 -8.99 8.12
CA GLY A 15 14.29 -9.56 6.83
C GLY A 15 13.19 -9.60 5.78
N ASP A 16 11.92 -9.44 6.16
CA ASP A 16 10.82 -9.45 5.21
C ASP A 16 10.87 -8.27 4.25
N ARG A 17 10.43 -8.53 3.02
CA ARG A 17 10.25 -7.51 1.98
C ARG A 17 8.98 -6.71 2.28
N LEU A 18 9.11 -5.39 2.29
CA LEU A 18 7.98 -4.47 2.45
C LEU A 18 7.84 -3.65 1.18
N ALA A 19 6.67 -3.65 0.57
CA ALA A 19 6.41 -2.74 -0.54
C ALA A 19 5.99 -1.37 0.01
N VAL A 20 6.62 -0.32 -0.49
CA VAL A 20 6.20 1.06 -0.22
C VAL A 20 5.51 1.59 -1.47
N VAL A 21 4.25 1.98 -1.33
CA VAL A 21 3.42 2.49 -2.42
C VAL A 21 2.95 3.92 -2.13
N ALA A 22 2.60 4.63 -3.18
CA ALA A 22 2.11 6.01 -3.09
C ALA A 22 0.67 6.10 -3.62
N PRO A 23 -0.34 5.64 -2.83
CA PRO A 23 -1.71 5.57 -3.32
C PRO A 23 -2.48 6.89 -3.27
N ALA A 24 -1.92 7.92 -2.69
CA ALA A 24 -2.56 9.22 -2.46
C ALA A 24 -1.70 10.38 -2.96
N SER A 25 -1.35 11.32 -2.09
CA SER A 25 -0.62 12.53 -2.46
C SER A 25 0.87 12.31 -2.65
N PRO A 26 1.53 13.16 -3.47
CA PRO A 26 2.97 13.16 -3.62
C PRO A 26 3.65 13.72 -2.36
N PHE A 27 4.93 13.49 -2.22
CA PHE A 27 5.73 13.80 -1.04
C PHE A 27 7.14 14.24 -1.43
N PRO A 28 7.88 14.92 -0.53
CA PRO A 28 9.28 15.23 -0.76
C PRO A 28 10.14 13.96 -0.81
N ARG A 29 10.99 13.86 -1.82
CA ARG A 29 11.86 12.68 -2.02
C ARG A 29 12.76 12.41 -0.82
N GLY A 30 13.36 13.46 -0.26
CA GLY A 30 14.24 13.31 0.90
C GLY A 30 13.55 12.71 2.13
N ALA A 31 12.31 13.11 2.40
CA ALA A 31 11.51 12.53 3.48
C ALA A 31 11.20 11.05 3.22
N PHE A 32 10.89 10.70 1.99
CA PHE A 32 10.66 9.31 1.59
C PHE A 32 11.92 8.46 1.78
N GLU A 33 13.05 8.94 1.31
CA GLU A 33 14.34 8.24 1.43
C GLU A 33 14.75 8.05 2.89
N ALA A 34 14.49 9.04 3.75
CA ALA A 34 14.70 8.92 5.19
C ALA A 34 13.81 7.83 5.80
N GLY A 35 12.55 7.75 5.40
CA GLY A 35 11.63 6.71 5.85
C GLY A 35 12.06 5.31 5.39
N VAL A 36 12.50 5.18 4.15
CA VAL A 36 13.05 3.92 3.62
C VAL A 36 14.30 3.51 4.40
N GLY A 37 15.18 4.45 4.72
CA GLY A 37 16.35 4.21 5.56
C GLY A 37 15.98 3.72 6.95
N GLU A 38 14.90 4.25 7.54
CA GLU A 38 14.41 3.80 8.84
C GLU A 38 13.86 2.37 8.79
N LEU A 39 13.13 2.01 7.74
CA LEU A 39 12.67 0.64 7.55
C LEU A 39 13.84 -0.35 7.47
N ARG A 40 14.91 0.02 6.77
CA ARG A 40 16.14 -0.78 6.71
C ARG A 40 16.82 -0.90 8.08
N ARG A 41 16.86 0.20 8.82
CA ARG A 41 17.41 0.21 10.19
C ARG A 41 16.63 -0.74 11.11
N LEU A 42 15.32 -0.86 10.92
CA LEU A 42 14.45 -1.78 11.66
C LEU A 42 14.58 -3.24 11.21
N GLY A 43 15.39 -3.50 10.19
CA GLY A 43 15.69 -4.86 9.72
C GLY A 43 14.83 -5.35 8.57
N PHE A 44 14.01 -4.48 7.95
CA PHE A 44 13.19 -4.85 6.80
C PHE A 44 13.89 -4.58 5.48
N ALA A 45 13.38 -5.17 4.41
CA ALA A 45 13.83 -4.95 3.04
C ALA A 45 12.77 -4.16 2.25
N PRO A 46 12.77 -2.82 2.35
CA PRO A 46 11.79 -2.00 1.64
C PRO A 46 12.05 -1.99 0.14
N GLU A 47 10.98 -2.11 -0.64
CA GLU A 47 11.00 -2.07 -2.10
C GLU A 47 9.96 -1.07 -2.59
N PHE A 48 10.30 -0.36 -3.64
CA PHE A 48 9.40 0.58 -4.31
C PHE A 48 9.80 0.74 -5.77
N ASP A 49 8.84 1.15 -6.58
CA ASP A 49 9.05 1.42 -7.99
C ASP A 49 9.27 2.95 -8.18
N ALA A 50 9.94 3.33 -9.23
CA ALA A 50 10.22 4.74 -9.53
C ALA A 50 8.96 5.59 -9.67
N GLY A 51 7.84 5.00 -10.05
CA GLY A 51 6.54 5.68 -10.16
C GLY A 51 6.01 6.23 -8.84
N VAL A 52 6.55 5.83 -7.67
CA VAL A 52 6.15 6.43 -6.38
C VAL A 52 6.42 7.93 -6.32
N PHE A 53 7.35 8.43 -7.15
CA PHE A 53 7.71 9.85 -7.20
C PHE A 53 6.91 10.64 -8.25
N ASP A 54 5.99 10.01 -8.94
CA ASP A 54 5.15 10.70 -9.92
C ASP A 54 4.28 11.76 -9.25
N ARG A 55 4.00 12.83 -10.00
CA ARG A 55 3.15 13.92 -9.55
C ARG A 55 2.14 14.29 -10.62
N ARG A 56 0.89 14.39 -10.19
CA ARG A 56 -0.18 14.95 -11.01
C ARG A 56 -1.13 15.75 -10.11
N ARG A 57 -0.96 17.06 -10.09
CA ARG A 57 -1.72 17.96 -9.20
C ARG A 57 -1.55 17.54 -7.73
N TYR A 58 -2.59 17.01 -7.11
CA TYR A 58 -2.63 16.64 -5.68
C TYR A 58 -2.28 15.18 -5.41
N VAL A 59 -2.01 14.40 -6.46
CA VAL A 59 -1.84 12.95 -6.36
C VAL A 59 -0.49 12.50 -6.91
N ALA A 60 -0.05 11.34 -6.47
CA ALA A 60 1.22 10.73 -6.86
C ALA A 60 1.07 9.96 -8.19
N GLY A 61 0.61 10.66 -9.23
CA GLY A 61 0.38 10.10 -10.56
C GLY A 61 -1.07 9.68 -10.81
N GLU A 62 -1.32 9.12 -11.98
CA GLU A 62 -2.64 8.65 -12.42
C GLU A 62 -3.21 7.60 -11.47
N ALA A 63 -4.53 7.62 -11.26
CA ALA A 63 -5.21 6.65 -10.40
C ALA A 63 -4.97 5.20 -10.86
N ALA A 64 -5.04 4.94 -12.17
CA ALA A 64 -4.76 3.62 -12.72
C ALA A 64 -3.33 3.16 -12.46
N ALA A 65 -2.34 4.06 -12.55
CA ALA A 65 -0.94 3.74 -12.28
C ALA A 65 -0.69 3.45 -10.80
N ARG A 66 -1.29 4.25 -9.91
CA ARG A 66 -1.21 4.03 -8.47
C ARG A 66 -1.86 2.70 -8.06
N ALA A 67 -3.01 2.38 -8.66
CA ALA A 67 -3.70 1.11 -8.43
C ALA A 67 -2.88 -0.09 -8.94
N ARG A 68 -2.24 0.03 -10.11
CA ARG A 68 -1.35 -1.03 -10.64
C ARG A 68 -0.19 -1.30 -9.68
N ALA A 69 0.43 -0.27 -9.15
CA ALA A 69 1.52 -0.42 -8.19
C ALA A 69 1.06 -1.13 -6.91
N LEU A 70 -0.10 -0.74 -6.38
CA LEU A 70 -0.69 -1.41 -5.21
C LEU A 70 -1.01 -2.88 -5.51
N MET A 71 -1.65 -3.17 -6.65
CA MET A 71 -2.02 -4.53 -7.02
C MET A 71 -0.79 -5.40 -7.31
N ALA A 72 0.25 -4.86 -7.94
CA ALA A 72 1.49 -5.60 -8.18
C ALA A 72 2.15 -6.02 -6.85
N ALA A 73 2.21 -5.11 -5.88
CA ALA A 73 2.70 -5.40 -4.54
C ALA A 73 1.80 -6.42 -3.82
N TRP A 74 0.49 -6.29 -3.98
CA TRP A 74 -0.47 -7.19 -3.34
C TRP A 74 -0.37 -8.62 -3.86
N LEU A 75 -0.18 -8.79 -5.16
CA LEU A 75 -0.11 -10.10 -5.81
C LEU A 75 1.25 -10.78 -5.70
N ASP A 76 2.27 -10.08 -5.24
CA ASP A 76 3.58 -10.70 -5.01
C ASP A 76 3.56 -11.54 -3.72
N PRO A 77 3.66 -12.86 -3.81
CA PRO A 77 3.59 -13.74 -2.63
C PRO A 77 4.78 -13.57 -1.68
N GLY A 78 5.87 -12.98 -2.14
CA GLY A 78 7.07 -12.71 -1.34
C GLY A 78 7.02 -11.42 -0.54
N ILE A 79 5.93 -10.62 -0.69
CA ILE A 79 5.74 -9.38 0.05
C ILE A 79 4.62 -9.55 1.06
N PRO A 80 4.91 -9.70 2.36
CA PRO A 80 3.89 -9.88 3.39
C PRO A 80 3.17 -8.59 3.81
N ALA A 81 3.77 -7.43 3.55
CA ALA A 81 3.21 -6.15 4.00
C ALA A 81 3.44 -5.03 2.99
N ILE A 82 2.48 -4.11 2.98
CA ILE A 82 2.49 -2.92 2.13
C ILE A 82 2.33 -1.69 3.03
N LEU A 83 3.21 -0.72 2.85
CA LEU A 83 3.21 0.54 3.56
C LEU A 83 2.89 1.68 2.60
N ALA A 84 1.87 2.47 2.91
CA ALA A 84 1.58 3.68 2.16
C ALA A 84 2.55 4.80 2.57
N ALA A 85 3.17 5.44 1.60
CA ALA A 85 4.16 6.49 1.85
C ALA A 85 3.55 7.71 2.53
N ARG A 86 2.31 8.05 2.18
CA ARG A 86 1.62 9.24 2.68
C ARG A 86 0.13 9.15 2.43
N GLY A 87 -0.65 9.84 3.27
CA GLY A 87 -2.05 10.18 3.02
C GLY A 87 -2.18 11.40 2.11
N GLY A 88 -3.03 12.32 2.46
CA GLY A 88 -3.31 13.55 1.72
C GLY A 88 -4.62 13.45 0.96
N TYR A 89 -4.59 13.07 -0.32
CA TYR A 89 -5.78 13.02 -1.16
C TYR A 89 -5.70 11.91 -2.22
N GLY A 90 -6.84 11.35 -2.58
CA GLY A 90 -7.01 10.59 -3.81
C GLY A 90 -6.95 9.08 -3.71
N SER A 91 -6.77 8.50 -2.51
CA SER A 91 -6.75 7.02 -2.40
C SER A 91 -8.08 6.37 -2.80
N VAL A 92 -9.20 7.06 -2.61
CA VAL A 92 -10.54 6.60 -3.03
C VAL A 92 -10.62 6.36 -4.54
N GLU A 93 -9.84 7.08 -5.34
CA GLU A 93 -9.80 6.94 -6.79
C GLU A 93 -9.28 5.56 -7.25
N LEU A 94 -8.59 4.84 -6.38
CA LEU A 94 -8.04 3.52 -6.69
C LEU A 94 -9.11 2.42 -6.64
N LEU A 95 -10.16 2.60 -5.86
CA LEU A 95 -11.15 1.55 -5.59
C LEU A 95 -11.72 0.86 -6.84
N PRO A 96 -12.07 1.57 -7.92
CA PRO A 96 -12.59 0.92 -9.13
C PRO A 96 -11.61 -0.01 -9.84
N PHE A 97 -10.31 0.15 -9.57
CA PHE A 97 -9.24 -0.63 -10.21
C PHE A 97 -8.78 -1.83 -9.38
N LEU A 98 -9.31 -2.01 -8.17
CA LEU A 98 -8.88 -3.06 -7.26
C LEU A 98 -9.72 -4.33 -7.42
N SER A 99 -9.06 -5.48 -7.37
CA SER A 99 -9.72 -6.78 -7.45
C SER A 99 -9.89 -7.38 -6.05
N VAL A 100 -11.14 -7.37 -5.57
CA VAL A 100 -11.50 -7.95 -4.26
C VAL A 100 -11.08 -9.42 -4.18
N ASP A 101 -11.38 -10.21 -5.21
CA ASP A 101 -11.11 -11.64 -5.21
C ASP A 101 -9.61 -11.95 -5.17
N ALA A 102 -8.81 -11.20 -5.92
CA ALA A 102 -7.37 -11.35 -5.90
C ALA A 102 -6.77 -10.96 -4.54
N MET A 103 -7.25 -9.86 -3.97
CA MET A 103 -6.76 -9.38 -2.67
C MET A 103 -7.12 -10.32 -1.52
N ARG A 104 -8.29 -10.95 -1.57
CA ARG A 104 -8.73 -11.93 -0.57
C ARG A 104 -7.89 -13.21 -0.55
N ARG A 105 -7.36 -13.62 -1.71
CA ARG A 105 -6.54 -14.84 -1.80
C ARG A 105 -5.17 -14.69 -1.15
N LEU A 106 -4.68 -13.47 -1.04
CA LEU A 106 -3.37 -13.16 -0.47
C LEU A 106 -3.51 -12.06 0.59
N PRO A 107 -4.05 -12.37 1.77
CA PRO A 107 -4.20 -11.37 2.82
C PRO A 107 -2.84 -10.83 3.24
N LYS A 108 -2.73 -9.50 3.30
CA LYS A 108 -1.48 -8.79 3.63
C LYS A 108 -1.73 -7.73 4.69
N LEU A 109 -0.69 -7.43 5.45
CA LEU A 109 -0.69 -6.27 6.33
C LEU A 109 -0.61 -5.02 5.45
N PHE A 110 -1.55 -4.11 5.63
CA PHE A 110 -1.55 -2.80 4.97
C PHE A 110 -1.47 -1.70 6.02
N VAL A 111 -0.45 -0.85 5.92
CA VAL A 111 -0.20 0.23 6.88
C VAL A 111 -0.43 1.58 6.20
N GLY A 112 -1.34 2.36 6.78
CA GLY A 112 -1.65 3.70 6.32
C GLY A 112 -2.60 4.39 7.29
N TYR A 113 -2.76 5.71 7.13
CA TYR A 113 -3.68 6.50 7.95
C TYR A 113 -4.20 7.70 7.17
N SER A 114 -5.06 8.53 7.78
CA SER A 114 -5.64 9.73 7.16
C SER A 114 -6.46 9.39 5.90
N ASP A 115 -6.11 9.91 4.74
CA ASP A 115 -6.79 9.64 3.46
C ASP A 115 -6.82 8.14 3.12
N LEU A 116 -5.85 7.36 3.58
CA LEU A 116 -5.80 5.92 3.38
C LEU A 116 -6.96 5.17 4.05
N THR A 117 -7.74 5.85 4.87
CA THR A 117 -8.95 5.29 5.48
C THR A 117 -9.92 4.74 4.43
N ALA A 118 -9.97 5.32 3.24
CA ALA A 118 -10.76 4.80 2.11
C ALA A 118 -10.31 3.39 1.73
N LEU A 119 -9.01 3.14 1.64
CA LEU A 119 -8.46 1.80 1.38
C LEU A 119 -8.63 0.87 2.57
N LEU A 120 -8.39 1.36 3.78
CA LEU A 120 -8.58 0.56 4.99
C LEU A 120 -10.02 0.09 5.13
N GLY A 121 -10.98 0.98 4.90
CA GLY A 121 -12.41 0.63 4.91
C GLY A 121 -12.76 -0.41 3.85
N PHE A 122 -12.23 -0.24 2.64
CA PHE A 122 -12.42 -1.21 1.55
C PHE A 122 -11.84 -2.59 1.92
N LEU A 123 -10.60 -2.63 2.40
CA LEU A 123 -9.93 -3.87 2.77
C LEU A 123 -10.67 -4.61 3.89
N THR A 124 -11.08 -3.90 4.93
CA THR A 124 -11.74 -4.51 6.10
C THR A 124 -13.18 -4.96 5.82
N THR A 125 -13.88 -4.28 4.90
CA THR A 125 -15.29 -4.58 4.62
C THR A 125 -15.49 -5.48 3.40
N ARG A 126 -14.58 -5.47 2.44
CA ARG A 126 -14.73 -6.18 1.16
C ARG A 126 -13.73 -7.31 0.98
N CYS A 127 -12.58 -7.21 1.58
CA CYS A 127 -11.52 -8.19 1.49
C CYS A 127 -11.33 -8.97 2.78
#